data_9fae2afc94442b66fbd237c9c58bd363
#
_entry.id   9fae2afc94442b66fbd237c9c58bd363
#
_cell.length_a   1.000
_cell.length_b   1.000
_cell.length_c   1.000
_cell.angle_alpha   90.00
_cell.angle_beta   90.00
_cell.angle_gamma   90.00
#
_symmetry.space_group_name_H-M   'P 1'
#
loop_
_entity.id
_entity.type
_entity.pdbx_description
1 polymer ?
#
loop_
_entity_poly.entity_id
_entity_poly.type
_entity_poly.pdbx_seq_one_letter_code
_entity_poly.pdbx_strand_id
1 'polypeptide(L)'
;GNGSICPFNSQNTGWLKEAYPLMYLPSYCSFRMTDIWRSFIAQRIAWTCGWSILFHKSTVVQKRNAHNLMRDFQDEISGYENNYKIMNNLMKLKLRTGIKNIKYNMLLCYKELVRIKLIDKKEIKLLNAWFLDLKKVK
;
A
#
# COMPACT_ATOMS: atom_id res chain seq x y z
N GLY A 1 -9.52 13.76 -4.90
CA GLY A 1 -10.52 13.91 -3.83
C GLY A 1 -10.87 12.58 -3.19
N ASN A 2 -11.65 12.59 -2.12
CA ASN A 2 -12.12 11.36 -1.49
C ASN A 2 -12.90 10.49 -2.48
N GLY A 3 -12.58 9.20 -2.54
CA GLY A 3 -13.20 8.25 -3.48
C GLY A 3 -12.42 8.06 -4.80
N SER A 4 -11.42 8.89 -5.08
CA SER A 4 -10.55 8.71 -6.24
C SER A 4 -9.24 8.06 -5.82
N ILE A 5 -9.00 6.83 -6.23
CA ILE A 5 -7.75 6.12 -5.97
C ILE A 5 -6.77 6.35 -7.13
N CYS A 6 -5.59 6.83 -6.79
CA CYS A 6 -4.46 6.94 -7.70
C CYS A 6 -3.28 6.20 -7.08
N PRO A 7 -2.87 5.04 -7.63
CA PRO A 7 -1.72 4.31 -7.09
C PRO A 7 -0.44 5.13 -7.24
N PHE A 8 0.46 4.98 -6.28
CA PHE A 8 1.76 5.65 -6.27
C PHE A 8 2.86 4.69 -5.78
N ASN A 9 4.07 4.92 -6.27
CA ASN A 9 5.25 4.14 -5.90
C ASN A 9 6.01 4.77 -4.72
N SER A 10 7.14 4.16 -4.34
CA SER A 10 7.98 4.62 -3.24
C SER A 10 9.12 5.55 -3.65
N GLN A 11 9.36 5.78 -4.94
CA GLN A 11 10.60 6.38 -5.44
C GLN A 11 10.77 7.86 -5.04
N ASN A 12 9.69 8.64 -5.01
CA ASN A 12 9.72 10.05 -4.63
C ASN A 12 8.48 10.38 -3.81
N THR A 13 8.34 9.71 -2.67
CA THR A 13 7.16 9.82 -1.78
C THR A 13 7.61 10.21 -0.39
N GLY A 14 7.20 11.39 0.06
CA GLY A 14 7.37 11.87 1.43
C GLY A 14 6.22 11.40 2.33
N TRP A 15 6.54 11.05 3.57
CA TRP A 15 5.57 10.61 4.57
C TRP A 15 5.67 11.49 5.81
N LEU A 16 4.53 11.93 6.32
CA LEU A 16 4.47 12.55 7.64
C LEU A 16 4.55 11.47 8.72
N LYS A 17 5.10 11.80 9.87
CA LYS A 17 5.36 10.86 10.99
C LYS A 17 4.13 10.04 11.37
N GLU A 18 2.98 10.67 11.44
CA GLU A 18 1.71 10.03 11.79
C GLU A 18 1.28 8.94 10.79
N ALA A 19 1.74 9.06 9.54
CA ALA A 19 1.44 8.12 8.46
C ALA A 19 2.48 6.99 8.32
N TYR A 20 3.58 6.98 9.08
CA TYR A 20 4.61 5.93 9.02
C TYR A 20 4.07 4.50 9.13
N PRO A 21 3.04 4.19 9.93
CA PRO A 21 2.47 2.85 9.91
C PRO A 21 2.04 2.36 8.53
N LEU A 22 1.66 3.27 7.63
CA LEU A 22 1.21 2.96 6.27
C LEU A 22 2.37 2.69 5.28
N MET A 23 3.63 2.84 5.70
CA MET A 23 4.81 2.57 4.88
C MET A 23 5.10 1.07 4.71
N TYR A 24 4.43 0.20 5.46
CA TYR A 24 4.60 -1.24 5.36
C TYR A 24 4.47 -1.74 3.92
N LEU A 25 5.46 -2.46 3.44
CA LEU A 25 5.49 -3.07 2.10
C LEU A 25 5.16 -4.57 2.21
N PRO A 26 4.16 -5.08 1.47
CA PRO A 26 3.88 -6.51 1.46
C PRO A 26 5.02 -7.30 0.83
N SER A 27 5.36 -8.45 1.43
CA SER A 27 6.45 -9.31 0.99
C SER A 27 5.99 -10.50 0.14
N TYR A 28 4.73 -10.89 0.26
CA TYR A 28 4.17 -12.05 -0.43
C TYR A 28 3.30 -11.66 -1.64
N CYS A 29 3.86 -10.80 -2.50
CA CYS A 29 3.29 -10.43 -3.79
C CYS A 29 4.42 -10.25 -4.81
N SER A 30 4.10 -9.98 -6.10
CA SER A 30 5.11 -9.60 -7.08
C SER A 30 5.92 -8.40 -6.60
N PHE A 31 7.23 -8.45 -6.76
CA PHE A 31 8.15 -7.39 -6.33
C PHE A 31 7.74 -6.01 -6.90
N ARG A 32 7.31 -5.97 -8.15
CA ARG A 32 6.85 -4.75 -8.81
C ARG A 32 5.54 -4.19 -8.25
N MET A 33 4.78 -5.02 -7.53
CA MET A 33 3.48 -4.63 -6.98
C MET A 33 3.53 -4.25 -5.50
N THR A 34 4.66 -4.40 -4.82
CA THR A 34 4.77 -4.17 -3.37
C THR A 34 4.31 -2.77 -2.97
N ASP A 35 4.88 -1.74 -3.57
CA ASP A 35 4.55 -0.36 -3.25
C ASP A 35 3.22 0.10 -3.87
N ILE A 36 2.88 -0.41 -5.05
CA ILE A 36 1.60 -0.13 -5.71
C ILE A 36 0.44 -0.65 -4.85
N TRP A 37 0.47 -1.92 -4.43
CA TRP A 37 -0.59 -2.49 -3.61
C TRP A 37 -0.63 -1.89 -2.19
N ARG A 38 0.54 -1.56 -1.61
CA ARG A 38 0.62 -0.76 -0.39
C ARG A 38 -0.10 0.58 -0.60
N SER A 39 0.10 1.25 -1.75
CA SER A 39 -0.48 2.56 -2.00
C SER A 39 -2.01 2.57 -2.00
N PHE A 40 -2.67 1.51 -2.51
CA PHE A 40 -4.13 1.36 -2.42
C PHE A 40 -4.60 1.31 -0.96
N ILE A 41 -3.92 0.49 -0.14
CA ILE A 41 -4.25 0.34 1.28
C ILE A 41 -4.00 1.65 2.03
N ALA A 42 -2.83 2.27 1.81
CA ALA A 42 -2.45 3.51 2.46
C ALA A 42 -3.44 4.64 2.16
N GLN A 43 -3.82 4.81 0.88
CA GLN A 43 -4.76 5.84 0.47
C GLN A 43 -6.16 5.61 1.07
N ARG A 44 -6.64 4.36 1.02
CA ARG A 44 -7.96 4.02 1.60
C ARG A 44 -8.02 4.29 3.11
N ILE A 45 -6.92 4.06 3.84
CA ILE A 45 -6.84 4.32 5.28
C ILE A 45 -6.63 5.81 5.55
N ALA A 46 -5.82 6.53 4.75
CA ALA A 46 -5.60 7.97 4.86
C ALA A 46 -6.94 8.73 4.92
N TRP A 47 -7.90 8.38 4.08
CA TRP A 47 -9.23 9.00 4.10
C TRP A 47 -9.96 8.82 5.43
N THR A 48 -9.76 7.70 6.14
CA THR A 48 -10.37 7.50 7.46
C THR A 48 -9.75 8.39 8.54
N CYS A 49 -8.56 8.94 8.26
CA CYS A 49 -7.84 9.87 9.12
C CYS A 49 -8.06 11.34 8.71
N GLY A 50 -8.86 11.61 7.68
CA GLY A 50 -9.04 12.94 7.11
C GLY A 50 -7.83 13.41 6.28
N TRP A 51 -6.94 12.50 5.87
CA TRP A 51 -5.75 12.81 5.09
C TRP A 51 -5.99 12.64 3.60
N SER A 52 -5.22 13.39 2.81
CA SER A 52 -5.19 13.32 1.36
C SER A 52 -3.78 12.99 0.87
N ILE A 53 -3.70 12.46 -0.36
CA ILE A 53 -2.44 12.31 -1.07
C ILE A 53 -2.27 13.51 -1.99
N LEU A 54 -1.12 14.19 -1.86
CA LEU A 54 -0.75 15.30 -2.73
C LEU A 54 0.23 14.80 -3.80
N PHE A 55 -0.14 14.98 -5.05
CA PHE A 55 0.78 14.83 -6.17
C PHE A 55 1.30 16.19 -6.58
N HIS A 56 2.62 16.34 -6.66
CA HIS A 56 3.27 17.57 -7.10
C HIS A 56 4.27 17.29 -8.22
N LYS A 57 4.82 18.34 -8.82
CA LYS A 57 5.87 18.19 -9.84
C LYS A 57 7.08 17.45 -9.26
N SER A 58 7.81 16.75 -10.12
CA SER A 58 9.02 16.01 -9.75
C SER A 58 10.05 16.96 -9.09
N THR A 59 10.65 16.47 -8.00
CA THR A 59 11.74 17.15 -7.26
C THR A 59 13.07 16.42 -7.40
N VAL A 60 13.06 15.27 -8.08
CA VAL A 60 14.23 14.42 -8.30
C VAL A 60 14.29 13.98 -9.75
N VAL A 61 15.49 13.69 -10.22
CA VAL A 61 15.78 13.11 -11.53
C VAL A 61 16.40 11.75 -11.31
N GLN A 62 15.87 10.71 -11.95
CA GLN A 62 16.42 9.36 -11.90
C GLN A 62 17.08 8.99 -13.22
N LYS A 63 18.36 8.65 -13.18
CA LYS A 63 19.05 7.97 -14.29
C LYS A 63 18.84 6.47 -14.10
N ARG A 64 18.01 5.87 -14.95
CA ARG A 64 17.72 4.43 -14.88
C ARG A 64 18.91 3.60 -15.36
N ASN A 65 19.17 2.49 -14.68
CA ASN A 65 20.04 1.42 -15.18
C ASN A 65 19.35 0.67 -16.33
N ALA A 66 20.14 0.04 -17.20
CA ALA A 66 19.58 -0.86 -18.20
C ALA A 66 18.88 -2.05 -17.51
N HIS A 67 17.66 -2.36 -17.94
CA HIS A 67 16.87 -3.47 -17.43
C HIS A 67 16.05 -4.11 -18.54
N ASN A 68 15.58 -5.34 -18.30
CA ASN A 68 14.81 -6.09 -19.27
C ASN A 68 13.32 -5.69 -19.17
N LEU A 69 12.85 -4.88 -20.12
CA LEU A 69 11.47 -4.38 -20.13
C LEU A 69 10.42 -5.49 -20.20
N MET A 70 10.74 -6.61 -20.90
CA MET A 70 9.81 -7.73 -21.00
C MET A 70 9.63 -8.45 -19.66
N ARG A 71 10.72 -8.62 -18.90
CA ARG A 71 10.67 -9.17 -17.54
C ARG A 71 9.90 -8.23 -16.61
N ASP A 72 10.16 -6.93 -16.71
CA ASP A 72 9.44 -5.93 -15.93
C ASP A 72 7.93 -6.01 -16.19
N PHE A 73 7.53 -6.10 -17.46
CA PHE A 73 6.13 -6.27 -17.85
C PHE A 73 5.51 -7.55 -17.27
N GLN A 74 6.22 -8.69 -17.36
CA GLN A 74 5.75 -9.95 -16.77
C GLN A 74 5.49 -9.83 -15.26
N ASP A 75 6.39 -9.16 -14.54
CA ASP A 75 6.24 -8.92 -13.09
C ASP A 75 5.07 -7.96 -12.76
N GLU A 76 4.66 -7.13 -13.71
CA GLU A 76 3.56 -6.15 -13.56
C GLU A 76 2.18 -6.70 -13.97
N ILE A 77 2.11 -7.83 -14.69
CA ILE A 77 0.83 -8.43 -15.15
C ILE A 77 -0.15 -8.60 -13.99
N SER A 78 0.33 -9.09 -12.84
CA SER A 78 -0.52 -9.28 -11.66
C SER A 78 -1.18 -7.97 -11.17
N GLY A 79 -0.53 -6.83 -11.38
CA GLY A 79 -1.08 -5.52 -11.11
C GLY A 79 -2.21 -5.17 -12.08
N TYR A 80 -1.94 -5.30 -13.38
CA TYR A 80 -2.95 -4.99 -14.41
C TYR A 80 -4.22 -5.82 -14.24
N GLU A 81 -4.08 -7.09 -13.91
CA GLU A 81 -5.22 -7.99 -13.71
C GLU A 81 -5.99 -7.72 -12.41
N ASN A 82 -5.32 -7.25 -11.35
CA ASN A 82 -5.90 -7.27 -10.00
C ASN A 82 -6.09 -5.89 -9.37
N ASN A 83 -5.49 -4.80 -9.88
CA ASN A 83 -5.61 -3.48 -9.26
C ASN A 83 -7.07 -3.04 -9.10
N TYR A 84 -7.90 -3.25 -10.11
CA TYR A 84 -9.34 -2.93 -10.03
C TYR A 84 -10.06 -3.78 -8.98
N LYS A 85 -9.73 -5.08 -8.90
CA LYS A 85 -10.28 -6.00 -7.90
C LYS A 85 -9.89 -5.58 -6.47
N ILE A 86 -8.62 -5.17 -6.26
CA ILE A 86 -8.15 -4.65 -4.97
C ILE A 86 -8.95 -3.41 -4.59
N MET A 87 -9.00 -2.42 -5.47
CA MET A 87 -9.72 -1.17 -5.24
C MET A 87 -11.17 -1.44 -4.82
N ASN A 88 -11.91 -2.22 -5.58
CA ASN A 88 -13.32 -2.51 -5.31
C ASN A 88 -13.54 -3.23 -3.98
N ASN A 89 -12.65 -4.15 -3.60
CA ASN A 89 -12.78 -4.85 -2.32
C ASN A 89 -12.42 -3.93 -1.15
N LEU A 90 -11.37 -3.13 -1.26
CA LEU A 90 -11.00 -2.16 -0.21
C LEU A 90 -12.10 -1.10 0.01
N MET A 91 -12.77 -0.64 -1.07
CA MET A 91 -13.86 0.35 -0.97
C MET A 91 -15.07 -0.19 -0.20
N LYS A 92 -15.35 -1.49 -0.26
CA LYS A 92 -16.46 -2.14 0.46
C LYS A 92 -16.19 -2.31 1.96
N LEU A 93 -14.93 -2.22 2.40
CA LEU A 93 -14.59 -2.41 3.81
C LEU A 93 -15.12 -1.27 4.68
N LYS A 94 -15.76 -1.63 5.78
CA LYS A 94 -16.17 -0.70 6.84
C LYS A 94 -14.98 -0.42 7.75
N LEU A 95 -14.14 0.55 7.37
CA LEU A 95 -12.99 0.97 8.15
C LEU A 95 -13.41 1.94 9.27
N ARG A 96 -12.66 1.91 10.38
CA ARG A 96 -12.85 2.81 11.53
C ARG A 96 -12.17 4.15 11.29
N THR A 97 -12.78 5.24 11.70
CA THR A 97 -12.21 6.59 11.56
C THR A 97 -11.14 6.88 12.61
N GLY A 98 -10.16 7.69 12.22
CA GLY A 98 -9.13 8.25 13.08
C GLY A 98 -7.84 7.46 13.18
N ILE A 99 -6.76 8.17 13.50
CA ILE A 99 -5.36 7.69 13.53
C ILE A 99 -5.17 6.48 14.44
N LYS A 100 -5.85 6.44 15.59
CA LYS A 100 -5.78 5.31 16.54
C LYS A 100 -6.22 3.97 15.95
N ASN A 101 -6.96 3.99 14.86
CA ASN A 101 -7.49 2.80 14.20
C ASN A 101 -6.64 2.34 13.00
N ILE A 102 -5.51 2.97 12.67
CA ILE A 102 -4.67 2.61 11.53
C ILE A 102 -4.28 1.13 11.58
N LYS A 103 -3.79 0.65 12.73
CA LYS A 103 -3.41 -0.77 12.88
C LYS A 103 -4.58 -1.71 12.58
N TYR A 104 -5.75 -1.44 13.14
CA TYR A 104 -6.95 -2.24 12.92
C TYR A 104 -7.33 -2.23 11.43
N ASN A 105 -7.36 -1.06 10.82
CA ASN A 105 -7.72 -0.89 9.41
C ASN A 105 -6.71 -1.59 8.48
N MET A 106 -5.41 -1.49 8.78
CA MET A 106 -4.39 -2.20 8.00
C MET A 106 -4.59 -3.71 8.07
N LEU A 107 -4.79 -4.27 9.27
CA LEU A 107 -5.04 -5.70 9.42
C LEU A 107 -6.30 -6.14 8.65
N LEU A 108 -7.34 -5.32 8.63
CA LEU A 108 -8.56 -5.61 7.88
C LEU A 108 -8.30 -5.59 6.36
N CYS A 109 -7.59 -4.57 5.86
CA CYS A 109 -7.25 -4.46 4.44
C CYS A 109 -6.35 -5.63 3.97
N TYR A 110 -5.29 -5.95 4.72
CA TYR A 110 -4.40 -7.06 4.35
C TYR A 110 -5.10 -8.43 4.44
N LYS A 111 -5.97 -8.65 5.44
CA LYS A 111 -6.82 -9.85 5.49
C LYS A 111 -7.74 -9.96 4.29
N GLU A 112 -8.23 -8.84 3.78
CA GLU A 112 -9.05 -8.82 2.57
C GLU A 112 -8.23 -9.26 1.33
N LEU A 113 -6.98 -8.78 1.18
CA LEU A 113 -6.10 -9.22 0.11
C LEU A 113 -5.77 -10.72 0.21
N VAL A 114 -5.61 -11.25 1.42
CA VAL A 114 -5.47 -12.70 1.66
C VAL A 114 -6.75 -13.45 1.25
N ARG A 115 -7.92 -12.95 1.65
CA ARG A 115 -9.22 -13.56 1.32
C ARG A 115 -9.44 -13.67 -0.18
N ILE A 116 -9.06 -12.64 -0.94
CA ILE A 116 -9.18 -12.65 -2.40
C ILE A 116 -7.99 -13.31 -3.11
N LYS A 117 -7.10 -13.97 -2.35
CA LYS A 117 -5.95 -14.78 -2.80
C LYS A 117 -4.91 -14.00 -3.62
N LEU A 118 -4.67 -12.74 -3.28
CA LEU A 118 -3.63 -11.92 -3.92
C LEU A 118 -2.31 -11.91 -3.15
N ILE A 119 -2.36 -12.15 -1.85
CA ILE A 119 -1.18 -12.30 -0.99
C ILE A 119 -1.32 -13.53 -0.10
N ASP A 120 -0.19 -14.09 0.33
CA ASP A 120 -0.18 -15.25 1.25
C ASP A 120 -0.60 -14.85 2.67
N LYS A 121 -1.26 -15.75 3.39
CA LYS A 121 -1.67 -15.56 4.80
C LYS A 121 -0.49 -15.26 5.75
N LYS A 122 0.73 -15.65 5.38
CA LYS A 122 1.95 -15.36 6.14
C LYS A 122 2.20 -13.86 6.28
N GLU A 123 1.70 -13.04 5.35
CA GLU A 123 1.77 -11.60 5.39
C GLU A 123 1.25 -11.00 6.70
N ILE A 124 0.20 -11.60 7.27
CA ILE A 124 -0.40 -11.10 8.52
C ILE A 124 0.57 -11.19 9.71
N LYS A 125 1.48 -12.18 9.72
CA LYS A 125 2.52 -12.28 10.75
C LYS A 125 3.54 -11.15 10.61
N LEU A 126 3.97 -10.85 9.38
CA LEU A 126 4.92 -9.76 9.10
C LEU A 126 4.31 -8.40 9.43
N LEU A 127 3.06 -8.17 9.06
CA LEU A 127 2.35 -6.93 9.40
C LEU A 127 2.23 -6.75 10.94
N ASN A 128 1.99 -7.81 11.70
CA ASN A 128 1.99 -7.72 13.16
C ASN A 128 3.38 -7.41 13.73
N ALA A 129 4.44 -8.01 13.19
CA ALA A 129 5.83 -7.70 13.57
C ALA A 129 6.16 -6.23 13.29
N TRP A 130 5.80 -5.70 12.12
CA TRP A 130 5.91 -4.27 11.79
C TRP A 130 5.33 -3.37 12.89
N PHE A 131 4.12 -3.66 13.36
CA PHE A 131 3.51 -2.89 14.44
C PHE A 131 4.17 -3.07 15.81
N LEU A 132 4.85 -4.19 16.06
CA LEU A 132 5.64 -4.37 17.27
C LEU A 132 6.91 -3.51 17.20
N ASP A 133 7.57 -3.47 16.05
CA ASP A 133 8.79 -2.69 15.88
C ASP A 133 8.52 -1.18 15.91
N LEU A 134 7.43 -0.71 15.31
CA LEU A 134 7.02 0.69 15.40
C LEU A 134 6.79 1.16 16.85
N LYS A 135 6.45 0.27 17.79
CA LYS A 135 6.32 0.64 19.20
C LYS A 135 7.67 0.86 19.88
N LYS A 136 8.74 0.25 19.37
CA LYS A 136 10.09 0.37 19.95
C LYS A 136 10.80 1.66 19.52
N VAL A 137 10.34 2.27 18.43
CA VAL A 137 10.96 3.46 17.80
C VAL A 137 10.30 4.78 18.28
N LYS A 138 9.48 4.73 19.31
CA LYS A 138 8.82 5.91 19.89
C LYS A 138 9.73 6.67 20.82
#